data_e89a6298f57904015bb883b321a4b384
#
_entry.id   e89a6298f57904015bb883b321a4b384
#
_cell.length_a   1.000
_cell.length_b   1.000
_cell.length_c   1.000
_cell.angle_alpha   90.00
_cell.angle_beta   90.00
_cell.angle_gamma   90.00
#
_symmetry.space_group_name_H-M   'P 1'
#
loop_
_entity.id
_entity.type
_entity.pdbx_description
1 polymer ?
#
loop_
_entity_poly.entity_id
_entity_poly.type
_entity_poly.pdbx_seq_one_letter_code
_entity_poly.pdbx_strand_id
1 'polypeptide(L)'
;MSLQEFEFIESAIDILRSQQQTLETIEYELVKFFGSIPLKENELMSVSSRIKSESSLKEKIIRNRYLMDYDNPEIMFSEIPDIIGVRIECKFIRDEKDIFMQIKNYFSETDDRKFFYAKSNKNIRLYMFEKQPLKQKNGFEIYKLDGEYVLADRKIKFELQIKALVNVFWSEIEHKIIYKNTTYLLEDQFIKDMMISIKNNLTMIDDQLL
;
A
#
# COMPACT_ATOMS: atom_id res chain seq x y z
N MET A 1 -10.82 -15.66 21.22
CA MET A 1 -9.37 -15.42 21.22
C MET A 1 -8.79 -16.12 22.41
N SER A 2 -7.89 -17.08 22.20
CA SER A 2 -7.16 -17.78 23.26
C SER A 2 -6.11 -16.86 23.90
N LEU A 3 -5.57 -17.27 25.07
CA LEU A 3 -4.49 -16.54 25.72
C LEU A 3 -3.25 -16.47 24.82
N GLN A 4 -2.91 -17.55 24.14
CA GLN A 4 -1.77 -17.62 23.22
C GLN A 4 -1.94 -16.67 22.02
N GLU A 5 -3.14 -16.58 21.46
CA GLU A 5 -3.43 -15.62 20.38
C GLU A 5 -3.26 -14.17 20.85
N PHE A 6 -3.70 -13.89 22.07
CA PHE A 6 -3.54 -12.57 22.65
C PHE A 6 -2.06 -12.22 22.85
N GLU A 7 -1.29 -13.10 23.46
CA GLU A 7 0.17 -12.92 23.70
C GLU A 7 0.94 -12.73 22.39
N PHE A 8 0.59 -13.47 21.34
CA PHE A 8 1.20 -13.34 20.02
C PHE A 8 0.95 -11.95 19.41
N ILE A 9 -0.30 -11.48 19.49
CA ILE A 9 -0.69 -10.15 18.97
C ILE A 9 0.03 -9.04 19.73
N GLU A 10 0.06 -9.10 21.06
CA GLU A 10 0.74 -8.10 21.88
C GLU A 10 2.26 -8.09 21.58
N SER A 11 2.88 -9.26 21.43
CA SER A 11 4.28 -9.35 21.00
C SER A 11 4.53 -8.69 19.63
N ALA A 12 3.63 -8.87 18.66
CA ALA A 12 3.74 -8.21 17.36
C ALA A 12 3.59 -6.68 17.47
N ILE A 13 2.72 -6.20 18.36
CA ILE A 13 2.55 -4.77 18.64
C ILE A 13 3.81 -4.20 19.30
N ASP A 14 4.41 -4.92 20.25
CA ASP A 14 5.64 -4.50 20.90
C ASP A 14 6.83 -4.44 19.94
N ILE A 15 6.89 -5.35 18.94
CA ILE A 15 7.87 -5.27 17.84
C ILE A 15 7.64 -3.99 17.04
N LEU A 16 6.41 -3.66 16.66
CA LEU A 16 6.08 -2.43 15.94
C LEU A 16 6.54 -1.19 16.73
N ARG A 17 6.23 -1.13 18.03
CA ARG A 17 6.63 -0.03 18.92
C ARG A 17 8.14 0.10 19.01
N SER A 18 8.84 -1.02 19.21
CA SER A 18 10.30 -1.04 19.35
C SER A 18 11.03 -0.58 18.10
N GLN A 19 10.41 -0.75 16.92
CA GLN A 19 10.97 -0.35 15.64
C GLN A 19 10.48 1.02 15.15
N GLN A 20 9.63 1.72 15.90
CA GLN A 20 8.95 2.95 15.46
C GLN A 20 9.93 3.98 14.87
N GLN A 21 11.02 4.30 15.56
CA GLN A 21 12.01 5.29 15.09
C GLN A 21 12.70 4.85 13.78
N THR A 22 12.98 3.55 13.63
CA THR A 22 13.56 3.00 12.40
C THR A 22 12.56 3.09 11.25
N LEU A 23 11.30 2.74 11.51
CA LEU A 23 10.24 2.82 10.51
C LEU A 23 10.00 4.25 10.05
N GLU A 24 9.99 5.23 10.96
CA GLU A 24 9.86 6.66 10.63
C GLU A 24 11.02 7.16 9.76
N THR A 25 12.25 6.71 10.06
CA THR A 25 13.42 7.05 9.23
C THR A 25 13.28 6.49 7.82
N ILE A 26 12.91 5.21 7.71
CA ILE A 26 12.71 4.55 6.40
C ILE A 26 11.55 5.20 5.64
N GLU A 27 10.44 5.48 6.31
CA GLU A 27 9.28 6.17 5.74
C GLU A 27 9.68 7.51 5.11
N TYR A 28 10.42 8.33 5.85
CA TYR A 28 10.94 9.61 5.35
C TYR A 28 11.83 9.43 4.11
N GLU A 29 12.74 8.44 4.13
CA GLU A 29 13.61 8.18 2.99
C GLU A 29 12.85 7.68 1.76
N LEU A 30 11.83 6.84 1.96
CA LEU A 30 10.96 6.38 0.87
C LEU A 30 10.20 7.55 0.23
N VAL A 31 9.58 8.43 1.03
CA VAL A 31 8.87 9.61 0.52
C VAL A 31 9.81 10.52 -0.24
N LYS A 32 10.97 10.82 0.32
CA LYS A 32 11.99 11.64 -0.33
C LYS A 32 12.45 11.02 -1.65
N PHE A 33 12.71 9.72 -1.67
CA PHE A 33 13.18 9.03 -2.85
C PHE A 33 12.11 9.03 -3.96
N PHE A 34 10.88 8.58 -3.67
CA PHE A 34 9.81 8.55 -4.67
C PHE A 34 9.41 9.96 -5.14
N GLY A 35 9.46 10.96 -4.27
CA GLY A 35 9.24 12.36 -4.63
C GLY A 35 10.36 12.97 -5.47
N SER A 36 11.55 12.35 -5.49
CA SER A 36 12.70 12.81 -6.30
C SER A 36 12.79 12.14 -7.68
N ILE A 37 11.98 11.11 -7.95
CA ILE A 37 11.96 10.48 -9.27
C ILE A 37 11.49 11.52 -10.30
N PRO A 38 12.23 11.71 -11.40
CA PRO A 38 11.86 12.69 -12.43
C PRO A 38 10.67 12.16 -13.25
N LEU A 39 9.48 12.27 -12.68
CA LEU A 39 8.22 12.00 -13.38
C LEU A 39 7.90 13.19 -14.28
N LYS A 40 7.14 12.96 -15.35
CA LYS A 40 6.72 14.04 -16.26
C LYS A 40 5.96 15.11 -15.45
N GLU A 41 6.32 16.37 -15.73
CA GLU A 41 5.63 17.52 -15.15
C GLU A 41 4.12 17.39 -15.38
N ASN A 42 3.33 17.65 -14.35
CA ASN A 42 1.87 17.59 -14.29
C ASN A 42 1.21 16.22 -14.00
N GLU A 43 1.92 15.10 -14.00
CA GLU A 43 1.34 13.80 -13.64
C GLU A 43 1.34 13.59 -12.12
N LEU A 44 2.48 13.85 -11.45
CA LEU A 44 2.62 13.72 -10.00
C LEU A 44 1.94 14.88 -9.27
N MET A 45 1.10 14.56 -8.27
CA MET A 45 0.54 15.54 -7.34
C MET A 45 1.25 15.54 -6.01
N SER A 46 1.36 14.37 -5.40
CA SER A 46 2.00 14.21 -4.10
C SER A 46 2.53 12.80 -3.91
N VAL A 47 3.48 12.67 -2.98
CA VAL A 47 3.89 11.38 -2.42
C VAL A 47 3.59 11.44 -0.93
N SER A 48 2.76 10.52 -0.48
CA SER A 48 2.38 10.37 0.92
C SER A 48 2.77 8.99 1.44
N SER A 49 2.85 8.85 2.76
CA SER A 49 3.17 7.58 3.39
C SER A 49 2.42 7.41 4.70
N ARG A 50 2.43 6.20 5.18
CA ARG A 50 1.95 5.87 6.53
C ARG A 50 2.66 4.63 7.07
N ILE A 51 2.96 4.64 8.35
CA ILE A 51 3.28 3.43 9.11
C ILE A 51 1.96 2.80 9.57
N LYS A 52 1.86 1.48 9.51
CA LYS A 52 0.69 0.73 9.96
C LYS A 52 0.45 0.97 11.44
N SER A 53 -0.77 1.38 11.82
CA SER A 53 -1.15 1.55 13.23
C SER A 53 -1.29 0.21 13.94
N GLU A 54 -1.14 0.21 15.27
CA GLU A 54 -1.32 -0.98 16.12
C GLU A 54 -2.68 -1.65 15.88
N SER A 55 -3.75 -0.86 15.81
CA SER A 55 -5.10 -1.37 15.52
C SER A 55 -5.21 -2.05 14.15
N SER A 56 -4.58 -1.47 13.12
CA SER A 56 -4.57 -2.03 11.77
C SER A 56 -3.69 -3.27 11.67
N LEU A 57 -2.59 -3.34 12.45
CA LEU A 57 -1.75 -4.53 12.55
C LEU A 57 -2.52 -5.68 13.19
N LYS A 58 -3.13 -5.44 14.35
CA LYS A 58 -3.98 -6.41 15.07
C LYS A 58 -5.08 -6.97 14.17
N GLU A 59 -5.80 -6.08 13.50
CA GLU A 59 -6.87 -6.47 12.59
C GLU A 59 -6.34 -7.32 11.43
N LYS A 60 -5.21 -6.96 10.84
CA LYS A 60 -4.58 -7.71 9.75
C LYS A 60 -4.17 -9.13 10.20
N ILE A 61 -3.58 -9.25 11.40
CA ILE A 61 -3.18 -10.55 11.97
C ILE A 61 -4.39 -11.45 12.09
N ILE A 62 -5.49 -10.94 12.64
CA ILE A 62 -6.74 -11.71 12.85
C ILE A 62 -7.39 -12.07 11.50
N ARG A 63 -7.58 -11.10 10.62
CA ARG A 63 -8.25 -11.28 9.33
C ARG A 63 -7.53 -12.26 8.40
N ASN A 64 -6.20 -12.20 8.36
CA ASN A 64 -5.40 -13.07 7.52
C ASN A 64 -5.03 -14.39 8.21
N ARG A 65 -5.49 -14.60 9.45
CA ARG A 65 -5.20 -15.82 10.23
C ARG A 65 -3.72 -16.11 10.39
N TYR A 66 -2.87 -15.08 10.48
CA TYR A 66 -1.42 -15.27 10.59
C TYR A 66 -0.98 -16.10 11.78
N LEU A 67 -1.81 -16.17 12.81
CA LEU A 67 -1.63 -17.06 13.96
C LEU A 67 -1.61 -18.56 13.59
N MET A 68 -2.17 -18.92 12.42
CA MET A 68 -2.14 -20.32 11.93
C MET A 68 -0.90 -20.60 11.06
N ASP A 69 -0.32 -19.55 10.49
CA ASP A 69 0.79 -19.66 9.53
C ASP A 69 2.15 -19.40 10.16
N TYR A 70 2.19 -18.72 11.32
CA TYR A 70 3.42 -18.29 11.99
C TYR A 70 3.40 -18.58 13.49
N ASP A 71 4.45 -19.27 13.95
CA ASP A 71 4.67 -19.53 15.39
C ASP A 71 5.48 -18.41 16.05
N ASN A 72 6.17 -17.57 15.27
CA ASN A 72 7.05 -16.50 15.75
C ASN A 72 6.56 -15.13 15.27
N PRO A 73 6.24 -14.20 16.20
CA PRO A 73 5.78 -12.85 15.85
C PRO A 73 6.81 -12.03 15.07
N GLU A 74 8.14 -12.22 15.30
CA GLU A 74 9.18 -11.49 14.57
C GLU A 74 9.25 -11.92 13.11
N ILE A 75 9.16 -13.23 12.85
CA ILE A 75 9.13 -13.78 11.48
C ILE A 75 7.88 -13.26 10.78
N MET A 76 6.71 -13.38 11.43
CA MET A 76 5.45 -12.86 10.89
C MET A 76 5.55 -11.37 10.56
N PHE A 77 6.08 -10.55 11.47
CA PHE A 77 6.22 -9.12 11.28
C PHE A 77 7.11 -8.79 10.07
N SER A 78 8.22 -9.51 9.88
CA SER A 78 9.12 -9.32 8.73
C SER A 78 8.46 -9.68 7.39
N GLU A 79 7.41 -10.50 7.40
CA GLU A 79 6.70 -10.95 6.20
C GLU A 79 5.49 -10.06 5.84
N ILE A 80 5.07 -9.14 6.71
CA ILE A 80 3.96 -8.23 6.42
C ILE A 80 4.37 -7.20 5.37
N PRO A 81 3.73 -7.17 4.17
CA PRO A 81 4.20 -6.35 3.06
C PRO A 81 3.90 -4.86 3.22
N ASP A 82 2.95 -4.47 4.06
CA ASP A 82 2.43 -3.11 4.18
C ASP A 82 2.64 -2.49 5.57
N ILE A 83 3.78 -2.82 6.23
CA ILE A 83 4.20 -2.14 7.47
C ILE A 83 4.39 -0.66 7.20
N ILE A 84 5.00 -0.30 6.07
CA ILE A 84 5.03 1.05 5.53
C ILE A 84 4.24 1.05 4.24
N GLY A 85 3.26 1.94 4.13
CA GLY A 85 2.54 2.19 2.89
C GLY A 85 3.02 3.50 2.28
N VAL A 86 3.43 3.49 1.02
CA VAL A 86 3.76 4.68 0.23
C VAL A 86 2.72 4.83 -0.86
N ARG A 87 2.26 6.05 -1.09
CA ARG A 87 1.29 6.37 -2.13
C ARG A 87 1.81 7.50 -2.99
N ILE A 88 1.84 7.26 -4.29
CA ILE A 88 2.03 8.27 -5.31
C ILE A 88 0.64 8.66 -5.81
N GLU A 89 0.30 9.94 -5.67
CA GLU A 89 -0.99 10.49 -6.07
C GLU A 89 -0.84 11.24 -7.39
N CYS A 90 -1.75 10.98 -8.33
CA CYS A 90 -1.82 11.63 -9.63
C CYS A 90 -3.22 12.22 -9.88
N LYS A 91 -3.33 13.07 -10.90
CA LYS A 91 -4.59 13.76 -11.20
C LYS A 91 -5.63 12.84 -11.80
N PHE A 92 -5.26 12.10 -12.84
CA PHE A 92 -6.17 11.34 -13.68
C PHE A 92 -5.86 9.84 -13.64
N ILE A 93 -6.86 9.01 -13.93
CA ILE A 93 -6.72 7.54 -13.93
C ILE A 93 -5.68 7.07 -14.95
N ARG A 94 -5.61 7.71 -16.11
CA ARG A 94 -4.61 7.40 -17.13
C ARG A 94 -3.17 7.62 -16.66
N ASP A 95 -2.96 8.63 -15.81
CA ASP A 95 -1.64 8.97 -15.29
C ASP A 95 -1.08 7.86 -14.40
N GLU A 96 -1.94 7.03 -13.78
CA GLU A 96 -1.52 5.87 -12.98
C GLU A 96 -0.64 4.92 -13.80
N LYS A 97 -1.05 4.63 -15.05
CA LYS A 97 -0.29 3.76 -15.96
C LYS A 97 1.03 4.40 -16.38
N ASP A 98 0.99 5.68 -16.71
CA ASP A 98 2.17 6.39 -17.19
C ASP A 98 3.22 6.53 -16.07
N ILE A 99 2.80 6.85 -14.84
CA ILE A 99 3.67 6.88 -13.66
C ILE A 99 4.23 5.48 -13.38
N PHE A 100 3.39 4.42 -13.44
CA PHE A 100 3.88 3.05 -13.26
C PHE A 100 4.98 2.70 -14.28
N MET A 101 4.80 3.05 -15.55
CA MET A 101 5.80 2.79 -16.59
C MET A 101 7.08 3.58 -16.36
N GLN A 102 6.99 4.82 -15.91
CA GLN A 102 8.17 5.64 -15.57
C GLN A 102 8.93 5.06 -14.38
N ILE A 103 8.23 4.62 -13.33
CA ILE A 103 8.84 3.92 -12.17
C ILE A 103 9.52 2.63 -12.63
N LYS A 104 8.84 1.82 -13.45
CA LYS A 104 9.38 0.59 -13.99
C LYS A 104 10.68 0.82 -14.78
N ASN A 105 10.74 1.87 -15.56
CA ASN A 105 11.94 2.23 -16.31
C ASN A 105 13.05 2.78 -15.41
N TYR A 106 12.70 3.49 -14.34
CA TYR A 106 13.65 4.03 -13.38
C TYR A 106 14.33 2.93 -12.54
N PHE A 107 13.60 1.88 -12.18
CA PHE A 107 14.09 0.69 -11.49
C PHE A 107 14.59 -0.34 -12.51
N SER A 108 15.71 -0.05 -13.15
CA SER A 108 16.24 -0.81 -14.30
C SER A 108 17.23 -1.91 -13.95
N GLU A 109 17.78 -1.91 -12.73
CA GLU A 109 18.73 -2.92 -12.26
C GLU A 109 17.98 -4.04 -11.52
N THR A 110 18.49 -5.26 -11.62
CA THR A 110 17.91 -6.43 -10.94
C THR A 110 18.93 -7.12 -10.07
N ASP A 111 18.47 -7.72 -8.98
CA ASP A 111 19.27 -8.64 -8.18
C ASP A 111 18.88 -10.11 -8.46
N ASP A 112 19.69 -11.04 -7.89
CA ASP A 112 19.48 -12.50 -8.05
C ASP A 112 18.13 -12.98 -7.46
N ARG A 113 17.48 -12.16 -6.63
CA ARG A 113 16.21 -12.46 -5.96
C ARG A 113 14.98 -11.91 -6.69
N LYS A 114 15.17 -11.39 -7.91
CA LYS A 114 14.11 -10.81 -8.73
C LYS A 114 13.54 -9.48 -8.21
N PHE A 115 14.28 -8.74 -7.39
CA PHE A 115 13.94 -7.37 -7.05
C PHE A 115 14.59 -6.40 -8.02
N PHE A 116 13.87 -5.35 -8.36
CA PHE A 116 14.36 -4.25 -9.17
C PHE A 116 14.75 -3.08 -8.27
N TYR A 117 15.86 -2.43 -8.57
CA TYR A 117 16.33 -1.24 -7.87
C TYR A 117 16.81 -0.16 -8.83
N ALA A 118 16.83 1.08 -8.36
CA ALA A 118 17.36 2.20 -9.10
C ALA A 118 18.88 2.31 -8.89
N LYS A 119 19.62 2.73 -9.93
CA LYS A 119 21.07 2.98 -9.81
C LYS A 119 21.41 3.99 -8.71
N SER A 120 20.52 4.97 -8.48
CA SER A 120 20.68 6.01 -7.47
C SER A 120 20.52 5.54 -6.04
N ASN A 121 19.80 4.43 -5.82
CA ASN A 121 19.56 3.89 -4.47
C ASN A 121 19.29 2.38 -4.54
N LYS A 122 20.24 1.58 -4.10
CA LYS A 122 20.14 0.12 -4.07
C LYS A 122 19.42 -0.43 -2.85
N ASN A 123 19.16 0.41 -1.86
CA ASN A 123 18.47 0.00 -0.65
C ASN A 123 16.95 -0.11 -0.86
N ILE A 124 16.41 0.63 -1.81
CA ILE A 124 14.99 0.61 -2.16
C ILE A 124 14.80 -0.35 -3.33
N ARG A 125 14.05 -1.41 -3.11
CA ARG A 125 13.83 -2.47 -4.07
C ARG A 125 12.35 -2.71 -4.26
N LEU A 126 11.92 -2.96 -5.51
CA LEU A 126 10.53 -3.24 -5.87
C LEU A 126 10.42 -4.62 -6.53
N TYR A 127 9.36 -5.36 -6.20
CA TYR A 127 8.98 -6.59 -6.88
C TYR A 127 8.02 -6.26 -8.03
N MET A 128 8.45 -6.47 -9.28
CA MET A 128 7.70 -6.02 -10.48
C MET A 128 7.34 -7.15 -11.44
N PHE A 129 7.28 -8.40 -10.96
CA PHE A 129 6.94 -9.53 -11.83
C PHE A 129 5.44 -9.75 -11.99
N GLU A 130 4.64 -9.22 -11.10
CA GLU A 130 3.18 -9.31 -11.22
C GLU A 130 2.66 -8.37 -12.30
N LYS A 131 1.68 -8.88 -13.05
CA LYS A 131 1.00 -8.08 -14.06
C LYS A 131 0.24 -6.94 -13.40
N GLN A 132 0.49 -5.73 -13.86
CA GLN A 132 -0.20 -4.52 -13.39
C GLN A 132 -1.15 -3.99 -14.48
N PRO A 133 -2.27 -3.36 -14.10
CA PRO A 133 -2.78 -3.20 -12.74
C PRO A 133 -3.34 -4.51 -12.16
N LEU A 134 -3.41 -4.58 -10.83
CA LEU A 134 -4.04 -5.69 -10.11
C LEU A 134 -5.56 -5.48 -10.03
N LYS A 135 -6.33 -6.53 -10.35
CA LYS A 135 -7.79 -6.50 -10.17
C LYS A 135 -8.15 -6.78 -8.71
N GLN A 136 -8.90 -5.90 -8.10
CA GLN A 136 -9.43 -6.07 -6.75
C GLN A 136 -10.74 -6.88 -6.77
N LYS A 137 -11.14 -7.42 -5.62
CA LYS A 137 -12.40 -8.18 -5.45
C LYS A 137 -13.65 -7.38 -5.82
N ASN A 138 -13.60 -6.06 -5.67
CA ASN A 138 -14.67 -5.13 -6.04
C ASN A 138 -14.67 -4.75 -7.53
N GLY A 139 -13.83 -5.41 -8.37
CA GLY A 139 -13.70 -5.17 -9.80
C GLY A 139 -12.82 -3.99 -10.20
N PHE A 140 -12.30 -3.23 -9.23
CA PHE A 140 -11.42 -2.10 -9.50
C PHE A 140 -9.98 -2.54 -9.74
N GLU A 141 -9.28 -1.76 -10.53
CA GLU A 141 -7.87 -1.93 -10.81
C GLU A 141 -7.03 -1.01 -9.94
N ILE A 142 -5.87 -1.47 -9.53
CA ILE A 142 -4.91 -0.70 -8.73
C ILE A 142 -3.49 -1.01 -9.18
N TYR A 143 -2.68 0.01 -9.32
CA TYR A 143 -1.24 -0.16 -9.43
C TYR A 143 -0.64 -0.26 -8.03
N LYS A 144 -0.18 -1.46 -7.71
CA LYS A 144 0.33 -1.80 -6.39
C LYS A 144 1.57 -2.67 -6.54
N LEU A 145 2.66 -2.27 -5.90
CA LEU A 145 3.94 -2.96 -5.91
C LEU A 145 4.38 -3.24 -4.49
N ASP A 146 4.80 -4.47 -4.24
CA ASP A 146 5.49 -4.81 -3.00
C ASP A 146 6.98 -4.44 -3.13
N GLY A 147 7.55 -3.92 -2.05
CA GLY A 147 8.94 -3.50 -1.99
C GLY A 147 9.62 -3.91 -0.69
N GLU A 148 10.94 -3.83 -0.69
CA GLU A 148 11.77 -3.97 0.50
C GLU A 148 12.77 -2.80 0.60
N TYR A 149 12.91 -2.25 1.80
CA TYR A 149 14.00 -1.36 2.16
C TYR A 149 15.08 -2.16 2.88
N VAL A 150 16.30 -2.11 2.36
CA VAL A 150 17.44 -2.85 2.92
C VAL A 150 18.29 -1.90 3.76
N LEU A 151 18.33 -2.14 5.06
CA LEU A 151 19.14 -1.39 6.02
C LEU A 151 20.15 -2.32 6.67
N ALA A 152 21.40 -2.27 6.27
CA ALA A 152 22.45 -3.23 6.66
C ALA A 152 21.95 -4.67 6.40
N ASP A 153 21.79 -5.48 7.46
CA ASP A 153 21.34 -6.87 7.36
C ASP A 153 19.83 -7.05 7.54
N ARG A 154 19.09 -5.95 7.72
CA ARG A 154 17.64 -5.98 7.95
C ARG A 154 16.87 -5.57 6.70
N LYS A 155 15.70 -6.15 6.53
CA LYS A 155 14.77 -5.85 5.47
C LYS A 155 13.45 -5.44 6.07
N ILE A 156 12.95 -4.29 5.65
CA ILE A 156 11.63 -3.80 6.01
C ILE A 156 10.79 -3.77 4.74
N LYS A 157 9.66 -4.46 4.77
CA LYS A 157 8.74 -4.49 3.64
C LYS A 157 7.90 -3.23 3.60
N PHE A 158 7.64 -2.76 2.41
CA PHE A 158 6.72 -1.66 2.15
C PHE A 158 5.85 -1.94 0.93
N GLU A 159 4.71 -1.28 0.86
CA GLU A 159 3.79 -1.33 -0.27
C GLU A 159 3.77 0.03 -0.96
N LEU A 160 4.00 0.05 -2.28
CA LEU A 160 3.85 1.23 -3.10
C LEU A 160 2.53 1.17 -3.88
N GLN A 161 1.69 2.19 -3.72
CA GLN A 161 0.46 2.36 -4.49
C GLN A 161 0.56 3.59 -5.37
N ILE A 162 0.04 3.50 -6.60
CA ILE A 162 -0.14 4.64 -7.49
C ILE A 162 -1.63 4.82 -7.66
N LYS A 163 -2.15 6.01 -7.36
CA LYS A 163 -3.58 6.27 -7.36
C LYS A 163 -3.91 7.67 -7.89
N ALA A 164 -4.87 7.71 -8.79
CA ALA A 164 -5.52 8.97 -9.17
C ALA A 164 -6.40 9.52 -8.03
N LEU A 165 -6.63 10.82 -8.03
CA LEU A 165 -7.45 11.51 -7.01
C LEU A 165 -8.82 10.85 -6.82
N VAL A 166 -9.47 10.47 -7.90
CA VAL A 166 -10.78 9.79 -7.83
C VAL A 166 -10.68 8.46 -7.09
N ASN A 167 -9.60 7.71 -7.30
CA ASN A 167 -9.35 6.45 -6.63
C ASN A 167 -8.91 6.62 -5.17
N VAL A 168 -8.21 7.72 -4.86
CA VAL A 168 -7.88 8.11 -3.46
C VAL A 168 -9.17 8.43 -2.72
N PHE A 169 -9.97 9.35 -3.26
CA PHE A 169 -11.25 9.75 -2.67
C PHE A 169 -12.15 8.54 -2.43
N TRP A 170 -12.29 7.67 -3.44
CA TRP A 170 -13.06 6.45 -3.31
C TRP A 170 -12.57 5.55 -2.18
N SER A 171 -11.28 5.28 -2.12
CA SER A 171 -10.72 4.39 -1.09
C SER A 171 -10.89 4.92 0.33
N GLU A 172 -10.86 6.25 0.53
CA GLU A 172 -11.11 6.88 1.82
C GLU A 172 -12.58 6.73 2.25
N ILE A 173 -13.50 6.88 1.31
CA ILE A 173 -14.94 6.71 1.58
C ILE A 173 -15.24 5.24 1.87
N GLU A 174 -14.76 4.32 1.01
CA GLU A 174 -14.94 2.88 1.19
C GLU A 174 -14.44 2.43 2.58
N HIS A 175 -13.28 2.90 2.98
CA HIS A 175 -12.73 2.60 4.29
C HIS A 175 -13.55 3.16 5.45
N LYS A 176 -14.09 4.38 5.32
CA LYS A 176 -14.88 5.02 6.38
C LYS A 176 -16.31 4.47 6.49
N ILE A 177 -16.95 4.21 5.36
CA ILE A 177 -18.38 3.85 5.32
C ILE A 177 -18.55 2.32 5.37
N ILE A 178 -17.82 1.58 4.56
CA ILE A 178 -18.03 0.14 4.40
C ILE A 178 -17.31 -0.65 5.50
N TYR A 179 -16.13 -0.20 5.92
CA TYR A 179 -15.25 -0.99 6.81
C TYR A 179 -15.51 -0.75 8.30
N LYS A 180 -15.96 0.46 8.69
CA LYS A 180 -16.19 0.81 10.10
C LYS A 180 -17.62 0.56 10.57
N ASN A 181 -18.59 0.40 9.66
CA ASN A 181 -19.99 0.18 10.01
C ASN A 181 -20.37 -1.30 9.88
N THR A 182 -20.05 -2.10 10.90
CA THR A 182 -20.45 -3.52 10.97
C THR A 182 -21.90 -3.75 11.39
N THR A 183 -22.73 -2.71 11.52
CA THR A 183 -24.00 -2.80 12.25
C THR A 183 -25.27 -2.82 11.37
N TYR A 184 -25.22 -2.51 10.05
CA TYR A 184 -26.45 -2.39 9.24
C TYR A 184 -26.34 -3.06 7.86
N LEU A 185 -26.75 -4.33 7.77
CA LEU A 185 -26.60 -5.15 6.56
C LEU A 185 -27.46 -4.73 5.34
N LEU A 186 -28.58 -4.05 5.52
CA LEU A 186 -29.48 -3.66 4.42
C LEU A 186 -29.23 -2.23 3.91
N GLU A 187 -28.86 -1.31 4.77
CA GLU A 187 -28.42 0.04 4.38
C GLU A 187 -27.06 0.02 3.65
N ASP A 188 -26.24 -0.98 3.94
CA ASP A 188 -24.92 -1.18 3.33
C ASP A 188 -24.98 -1.38 1.80
N GLN A 189 -26.00 -2.11 1.27
CA GLN A 189 -26.09 -2.37 -0.16
C GLN A 189 -26.49 -1.11 -0.93
N PHE A 190 -27.48 -0.36 -0.45
CA PHE A 190 -27.89 0.89 -1.07
C PHE A 190 -26.76 1.93 -1.08
N ILE A 191 -26.05 2.06 0.04
CA ILE A 191 -24.88 2.94 0.14
C ILE A 191 -23.79 2.48 -0.84
N LYS A 192 -23.51 1.19 -0.93
CA LYS A 192 -22.54 0.63 -1.88
C LYS A 192 -22.91 0.94 -3.34
N ASP A 193 -24.16 0.73 -3.70
CA ASP A 193 -24.64 0.97 -5.07
C ASP A 193 -24.58 2.47 -5.43
N MET A 194 -24.95 3.35 -4.51
CA MET A 194 -24.85 4.79 -4.68
C MET A 194 -23.38 5.22 -4.81
N MET A 195 -22.49 4.65 -4.02
CA MET A 195 -21.06 4.91 -4.06
C MET A 195 -20.42 4.44 -5.36
N ILE A 196 -20.82 3.28 -5.88
CA ILE A 196 -20.38 2.78 -7.19
C ILE A 196 -20.85 3.74 -8.29
N SER A 197 -22.08 4.23 -8.22
CA SER A 197 -22.60 5.22 -9.18
C SER A 197 -21.80 6.53 -9.16
N ILE A 198 -21.49 7.05 -7.98
CA ILE A 198 -20.64 8.26 -7.83
C ILE A 198 -19.26 8.02 -8.44
N LYS A 199 -18.64 6.88 -8.14
CA LYS A 199 -17.32 6.56 -8.73
C LYS A 199 -17.39 6.50 -10.25
N ASN A 200 -18.38 5.82 -10.82
CA ASN A 200 -18.53 5.71 -12.27
C ASN A 200 -18.70 7.10 -12.92
N ASN A 201 -19.48 7.99 -12.29
CA ASN A 201 -19.66 9.37 -12.75
C ASN A 201 -18.32 10.16 -12.67
N LEU A 202 -17.57 10.02 -11.61
CA LEU A 202 -16.25 10.67 -11.48
C LEU A 202 -15.25 10.12 -12.51
N THR A 203 -15.26 8.81 -12.77
CA THR A 203 -14.43 8.20 -13.82
C THR A 203 -14.81 8.72 -15.20
N MET A 204 -16.13 8.83 -15.51
CA MET A 204 -16.58 9.44 -16.75
C MET A 204 -16.11 10.89 -16.92
N ILE A 205 -16.15 11.67 -15.84
CA ILE A 205 -15.65 13.06 -15.87
C ILE A 205 -14.14 13.07 -16.12
N ASP A 206 -13.40 12.19 -15.45
CA ASP A 206 -11.95 12.03 -15.64
C ASP A 206 -11.61 11.72 -17.11
N ASP A 207 -12.37 10.83 -17.74
CA ASP A 207 -12.24 10.46 -19.16
C ASP A 207 -12.63 11.59 -20.12
N GLN A 208 -13.54 12.48 -19.73
CA GLN A 208 -14.02 13.62 -20.57
C GLN A 208 -13.12 14.84 -20.49
N LEU A 209 -12.29 14.98 -19.43
CA LEU A 209 -11.33 16.06 -19.27
C LEU A 209 -10.06 15.88 -20.13
N LEU A 210 -10.09 14.92 -21.04
CA LEU A 210 -9.06 14.54 -21.99
C LEU A 210 -9.31 15.05 -23.37
#